data_a402b75497e18a984f2292afc72ebc93
#
_entry.id   a402b75497e18a984f2292afc72ebc93
#
_cell.length_a   1.000
_cell.length_b   1.000
_cell.length_c   1.000
_cell.angle_alpha   90.00
_cell.angle_beta   90.00
_cell.angle_gamma   90.00
#
_symmetry.space_group_name_H-M   'P 1'
#
loop_
_entity.id
_entity.type
_entity.pdbx_description
1 polymer ?
#
loop_
_entity_poly.entity_id
_entity_poly.type
_entity_poly.pdbx_seq_one_letter_code
_entity_poly.pdbx_strand_id
1 'polypeptide(L)'
;MKEEKSLDNTIDPCIANLSEKNPHKIKNNNISEGKKELLKDDKDLQNNNEKLKEIKDIKKEKVQKKYNFKYEKIGATYIFLSDKDNNPLITIGPNWIMFLLLFSFIIGGFSLFFYFYWNFLNIFVSIFGILNCILFSYTYIYILVTDPGIPKRIDDETANKLKPRCLFCKICQNWVTFESRAVHCSQCNICIEEFDHHCSWVSKCIGRKNLYHFYFLILWIVILILYFAFAFVYANENWLSYRKSQIKLLRMKK
;
A
#
# COMPACT_ATOMS: atom_id res chain seq x y z
N MET A 1 29.37 8.27 4.49
CA MET A 1 29.96 8.18 3.16
C MET A 1 29.23 7.03 2.48
N LYS A 2 28.11 7.36 1.90
CA LYS A 2 27.79 7.63 0.48
C LYS A 2 27.98 6.40 -0.39
N GLU A 3 26.86 5.86 -0.83
CA GLU A 3 26.63 5.71 -2.26
C GLU A 3 25.13 5.51 -2.51
N GLU A 4 24.50 6.61 -2.97
CA GLU A 4 23.25 6.58 -3.72
C GLU A 4 23.51 5.88 -5.04
N LYS A 5 22.80 4.79 -5.34
CA LYS A 5 22.67 4.29 -6.70
C LYS A 5 21.34 4.78 -7.28
N SER A 6 21.49 5.81 -8.12
CA SER A 6 20.50 6.34 -9.03
C SER A 6 19.84 5.22 -9.84
N LEU A 7 18.50 5.25 -9.88
CA LEU A 7 17.71 4.51 -10.85
C LEU A 7 17.94 5.17 -12.22
N ASP A 8 18.68 4.51 -13.07
CA ASP A 8 18.92 4.93 -14.44
C ASP A 8 17.65 4.66 -15.27
N ASN A 9 16.98 5.77 -15.63
CA ASN A 9 15.87 5.79 -16.58
C ASN A 9 16.47 5.70 -18.00
N THR A 10 16.77 4.51 -18.48
CA THR A 10 17.01 4.29 -19.90
C THR A 10 15.68 4.33 -20.64
N ILE A 11 15.30 5.54 -21.05
CA ILE A 11 14.27 5.76 -22.07
C ILE A 11 14.91 5.40 -23.41
N ASP A 12 14.31 4.41 -24.08
CA ASP A 12 14.70 3.95 -25.41
C ASP A 12 14.77 5.14 -26.39
N PRO A 13 15.88 5.33 -27.13
CA PRO A 13 16.06 6.49 -28.02
C PRO A 13 15.15 6.52 -29.26
N CYS A 14 14.30 5.52 -29.45
CA CYS A 14 13.44 5.41 -30.63
C CYS A 14 12.15 6.25 -30.60
N ILE A 15 11.85 6.97 -29.50
CA ILE A 15 10.60 7.77 -29.41
C ILE A 15 10.84 9.27 -29.64
N ALA A 16 12.09 9.73 -29.69
CA ALA A 16 12.43 11.16 -29.78
C ALA A 16 12.30 11.79 -31.19
N ASN A 17 12.02 11.01 -32.28
CA ASN A 17 12.08 11.52 -33.66
C ASN A 17 10.72 11.76 -34.33
N LEU A 18 9.61 11.87 -33.60
CA LEU A 18 8.28 12.06 -34.22
C LEU A 18 7.58 13.40 -33.91
N SER A 19 8.28 14.39 -33.33
CA SER A 19 7.62 15.65 -32.93
C SER A 19 8.06 16.93 -33.66
N GLU A 20 8.90 16.87 -34.71
CA GLU A 20 9.24 18.09 -35.44
C GLU A 20 9.11 17.88 -36.96
N LYS A 21 7.94 18.16 -37.53
CA LYS A 21 7.80 18.64 -38.89
C LYS A 21 6.71 19.70 -39.00
N ASN A 22 7.18 20.91 -39.21
CA ASN A 22 6.57 22.20 -39.43
C ASN A 22 5.46 22.21 -40.52
N PRO A 23 4.36 22.97 -40.31
CA PRO A 23 3.33 23.18 -41.36
C PRO A 23 3.57 24.53 -42.07
N HIS A 24 4.19 24.56 -43.23
CA HIS A 24 3.99 25.64 -44.20
C HIS A 24 4.52 25.25 -45.60
N LYS A 25 3.60 24.90 -46.51
CA LYS A 25 3.50 25.38 -47.90
C LYS A 25 2.50 24.54 -48.70
N ILE A 26 1.27 25.01 -48.73
CA ILE A 26 0.30 24.51 -49.72
C ILE A 26 0.36 25.49 -50.89
N LYS A 27 0.84 25.04 -52.05
CA LYS A 27 0.53 25.62 -53.34
C LYS A 27 -0.27 24.60 -54.14
N ASN A 28 -1.40 25.09 -54.64
CA ASN A 28 -2.37 24.40 -55.46
C ASN A 28 -1.73 23.72 -56.68
N ASN A 29 -1.97 22.41 -56.86
CA ASN A 29 -2.11 21.77 -58.18
C ASN A 29 -2.75 20.37 -58.00
N ASN A 30 -3.85 20.18 -58.75
CA ASN A 30 -4.43 18.92 -59.19
C ASN A 30 -5.25 18.06 -58.20
N ILE A 31 -6.58 18.11 -58.38
CA ILE A 31 -7.63 17.38 -57.64
C ILE A 31 -7.49 15.84 -57.75
N SER A 32 -6.75 15.29 -58.71
CA SER A 32 -6.51 13.86 -58.88
C SER A 32 -5.37 13.28 -58.01
N GLU A 33 -4.40 14.10 -57.65
CA GLU A 33 -3.31 13.72 -56.74
C GLU A 33 -3.74 13.81 -55.27
N GLY A 34 -4.56 14.81 -54.90
CA GLY A 34 -5.08 14.95 -53.52
C GLY A 34 -5.93 13.76 -53.05
N LYS A 35 -6.65 13.07 -53.95
CA LYS A 35 -7.38 11.84 -53.57
C LYS A 35 -6.46 10.64 -53.30
N LYS A 36 -5.30 10.57 -53.94
CA LYS A 36 -4.30 9.51 -53.70
C LYS A 36 -3.49 9.77 -52.41
N GLU A 37 -3.26 11.05 -52.08
CA GLU A 37 -2.60 11.43 -50.82
C GLU A 37 -3.51 11.21 -49.63
N LEU A 38 -4.80 11.62 -49.67
CA LEU A 38 -5.79 11.35 -48.62
C LEU A 38 -5.97 9.84 -48.33
N LEU A 39 -5.96 8.99 -49.38
CA LEU A 39 -6.04 7.53 -49.22
C LEU A 39 -4.74 6.91 -48.66
N LYS A 40 -3.61 7.61 -48.78
CA LYS A 40 -2.34 7.21 -48.17
C LYS A 40 -2.28 7.60 -46.72
N ASP A 41 -2.74 8.81 -46.39
CA ASP A 41 -2.83 9.30 -45.03
C ASP A 41 -3.82 8.47 -44.16
N ASP A 42 -4.96 8.04 -44.75
CA ASP A 42 -5.92 7.15 -44.07
C ASP A 42 -5.33 5.76 -43.82
N LYS A 43 -4.53 5.22 -44.75
CA LYS A 43 -3.83 3.92 -44.56
C LYS A 43 -2.72 4.02 -43.49
N ASP A 44 -1.98 5.13 -43.50
CA ASP A 44 -0.93 5.37 -42.51
C ASP A 44 -1.54 5.63 -41.11
N LEU A 45 -2.71 6.28 -41.03
CA LEU A 45 -3.47 6.47 -39.83
C LEU A 45 -4.02 5.14 -39.26
N GLN A 46 -4.55 4.27 -40.13
CA GLN A 46 -5.00 2.93 -39.75
C GLN A 46 -3.82 2.06 -39.27
N ASN A 47 -2.70 2.08 -39.97
CA ASN A 47 -1.51 1.32 -39.61
C ASN A 47 -0.91 1.81 -38.24
N ASN A 48 -0.94 3.13 -38.02
CA ASN A 48 -0.54 3.71 -36.72
C ASN A 48 -1.50 3.34 -35.57
N ASN A 49 -2.82 3.29 -35.86
CA ASN A 49 -3.82 2.86 -34.88
C ASN A 49 -3.69 1.37 -34.52
N GLU A 50 -3.39 0.51 -35.51
CA GLU A 50 -3.11 -0.92 -35.27
C GLU A 50 -1.84 -1.10 -34.43
N LYS A 51 -0.75 -0.40 -34.74
CA LYS A 51 0.48 -0.42 -33.93
C LYS A 51 0.25 0.10 -32.52
N LEU A 52 -0.57 1.15 -32.33
CA LEU A 52 -0.92 1.65 -31.01
C LEU A 52 -1.75 0.64 -30.22
N LYS A 53 -2.63 -0.11 -30.88
CA LYS A 53 -3.42 -1.17 -30.28
C LYS A 53 -2.53 -2.34 -29.86
N GLU A 54 -1.62 -2.75 -30.73
CA GLU A 54 -0.64 -3.80 -30.46
C GLU A 54 0.28 -3.44 -29.27
N ILE A 55 0.77 -2.19 -29.22
CA ILE A 55 1.56 -1.69 -28.08
C ILE A 55 0.73 -1.67 -26.78
N LYS A 56 -0.56 -1.31 -26.86
CA LYS A 56 -1.47 -1.34 -25.71
C LYS A 56 -1.74 -2.76 -25.23
N ASP A 57 -1.89 -3.70 -26.15
CA ASP A 57 -2.14 -5.10 -25.83
C ASP A 57 -0.88 -5.77 -25.27
N ILE A 58 0.31 -5.47 -25.82
CA ILE A 58 1.61 -5.88 -25.26
C ILE A 58 1.84 -5.29 -23.86
N LYS A 59 1.47 -4.01 -23.65
CA LYS A 59 1.53 -3.41 -22.31
C LYS A 59 0.55 -4.05 -21.34
N LYS A 60 -0.68 -4.35 -21.75
CA LYS A 60 -1.67 -5.07 -20.92
C LYS A 60 -1.18 -6.48 -20.60
N GLU A 61 -0.65 -7.20 -21.55
CA GLU A 61 -0.09 -8.54 -21.35
C GLU A 61 1.13 -8.52 -20.42
N LYS A 62 2.01 -7.52 -20.56
CA LYS A 62 3.13 -7.30 -19.63
C LYS A 62 2.68 -6.93 -18.23
N VAL A 63 1.60 -6.18 -18.05
CA VAL A 63 1.02 -5.84 -16.75
C VAL A 63 0.30 -7.04 -16.15
N GLN A 64 -0.42 -7.82 -16.93
CA GLN A 64 -1.12 -9.02 -16.49
C GLN A 64 -0.14 -10.15 -16.10
N LYS A 65 1.03 -10.22 -16.77
CA LYS A 65 2.14 -11.11 -16.38
C LYS A 65 2.95 -10.62 -15.18
N LYS A 66 2.68 -9.41 -14.66
CA LYS A 66 3.45 -8.83 -13.55
C LYS A 66 3.03 -9.36 -12.18
N TYR A 67 1.81 -9.85 -12.05
CA TYR A 67 1.25 -10.32 -10.77
C TYR A 67 0.66 -11.72 -10.93
N ASN A 68 0.93 -12.58 -9.95
CA ASN A 68 0.38 -13.91 -9.87
C ASN A 68 -0.65 -13.94 -8.74
N PHE A 69 -1.94 -13.99 -9.10
CA PHE A 69 -3.03 -14.21 -8.15
C PHE A 69 -3.11 -15.70 -7.83
N LYS A 70 -2.37 -16.13 -6.84
CA LYS A 70 -2.39 -17.52 -6.39
C LYS A 70 -2.57 -17.55 -4.88
N TYR A 71 -3.67 -18.15 -4.43
CA TYR A 71 -3.81 -18.47 -3.02
C TYR A 71 -2.80 -19.57 -2.66
N GLU A 72 -1.90 -19.25 -1.77
CA GLU A 72 -0.90 -20.18 -1.26
C GLU A 72 -0.79 -20.03 0.27
N LYS A 73 -0.63 -21.13 0.97
CA LYS A 73 -0.38 -21.12 2.41
C LYS A 73 1.06 -21.58 2.64
N ILE A 74 1.87 -20.73 3.25
CA ILE A 74 3.23 -21.04 3.67
C ILE A 74 3.28 -20.97 5.19
N GLY A 75 3.57 -22.11 5.85
CA GLY A 75 3.44 -22.22 7.29
C GLY A 75 2.01 -21.92 7.75
N ALA A 76 1.84 -20.94 8.65
CA ALA A 76 0.54 -20.45 9.09
C ALA A 76 0.11 -19.14 8.42
N THR A 77 0.87 -18.66 7.41
CA THR A 77 0.62 -17.40 6.70
C THR A 77 -0.03 -17.68 5.35
N TYR A 78 -1.05 -16.90 5.01
CA TYR A 78 -1.77 -16.95 3.73
C TYR A 78 -1.19 -15.90 2.79
N ILE A 79 -0.90 -16.29 1.55
CA ILE A 79 -0.41 -15.43 0.47
C ILE A 79 -1.50 -15.34 -0.59
N PHE A 80 -1.93 -14.13 -0.93
CA PHE A 80 -3.00 -13.90 -1.90
C PHE A 80 -2.46 -13.33 -3.21
N LEU A 81 -1.30 -12.67 -3.17
CA LEU A 81 -0.70 -12.04 -4.33
C LEU A 81 0.81 -12.16 -4.24
N SER A 82 1.42 -12.59 -5.33
CA SER A 82 2.87 -12.63 -5.51
C SER A 82 3.29 -11.91 -6.79
N ASP A 83 4.53 -11.46 -6.86
CA ASP A 83 5.13 -10.99 -8.09
C ASP A 83 5.53 -12.17 -9.02
N LYS A 84 6.14 -11.87 -10.17
CA LYS A 84 6.63 -12.87 -11.14
C LYS A 84 7.68 -13.81 -10.56
N ASP A 85 8.47 -13.30 -9.63
CA ASP A 85 9.54 -14.03 -8.96
C ASP A 85 9.04 -14.79 -7.74
N ASN A 86 7.71 -14.95 -7.60
CA ASN A 86 7.01 -15.55 -6.46
C ASN A 86 7.32 -14.88 -5.11
N ASN A 87 7.72 -13.60 -5.10
CA ASN A 87 7.81 -12.86 -3.84
C ASN A 87 6.41 -12.48 -3.38
N PRO A 88 6.06 -12.74 -2.12
CA PRO A 88 4.78 -12.34 -1.57
C PRO A 88 4.60 -10.82 -1.59
N LEU A 89 3.40 -10.35 -1.98
CA LEU A 89 3.01 -8.94 -1.95
C LEU A 89 1.89 -8.73 -0.94
N ILE A 90 0.85 -9.57 -0.99
CA ILE A 90 -0.28 -9.52 -0.06
C ILE A 90 -0.27 -10.79 0.76
N THR A 91 -0.11 -10.62 2.07
CA THR A 91 -0.05 -11.73 3.03
C THR A 91 -0.97 -11.46 4.21
N ILE A 92 -1.59 -12.50 4.77
CA ILE A 92 -2.34 -12.42 6.03
C ILE A 92 -1.78 -13.49 6.98
N GLY A 93 -1.45 -13.07 8.19
CA GLY A 93 -0.90 -13.98 9.21
C GLY A 93 -1.97 -14.80 9.92
N PRO A 94 -1.56 -15.67 10.89
CA PRO A 94 -2.47 -16.59 11.57
C PRO A 94 -3.46 -15.89 12.51
N ASN A 95 -3.13 -14.72 13.05
CA ASN A 95 -3.92 -14.04 14.08
C ASN A 95 -4.91 -13.00 13.51
N TRP A 96 -5.42 -13.20 12.29
CA TRP A 96 -6.33 -12.25 11.62
C TRP A 96 -7.62 -11.99 12.41
N ILE A 97 -8.09 -12.94 13.21
CA ILE A 97 -9.27 -12.76 14.08
C ILE A 97 -8.97 -11.71 15.15
N MET A 98 -7.78 -11.76 15.77
CA MET A 98 -7.37 -10.76 16.78
C MET A 98 -7.29 -9.35 16.17
N PHE A 99 -6.78 -9.26 14.94
CA PHE A 99 -6.80 -8.01 14.18
C PHE A 99 -8.24 -7.49 13.99
N LEU A 100 -9.16 -8.33 13.52
CA LEU A 100 -10.55 -7.92 13.29
C LEU A 100 -11.25 -7.49 14.58
N LEU A 101 -11.05 -8.20 15.68
CA LEU A 101 -11.63 -7.85 16.98
C LEU A 101 -11.12 -6.48 17.45
N LEU A 102 -9.81 -6.25 17.43
CA LEU A 102 -9.24 -4.99 17.85
C LEU A 102 -9.64 -3.84 16.92
N PHE A 103 -9.60 -4.05 15.60
CA PHE A 103 -10.01 -3.05 14.63
C PHE A 103 -11.49 -2.64 14.81
N SER A 104 -12.38 -3.62 14.97
CA SER A 104 -13.80 -3.37 15.23
C SER A 104 -14.04 -2.62 16.54
N PHE A 105 -13.29 -2.98 17.60
CA PHE A 105 -13.36 -2.28 18.88
C PHE A 105 -12.93 -0.81 18.76
N ILE A 106 -11.83 -0.54 18.05
CA ILE A 106 -11.32 0.81 17.84
C ILE A 106 -12.30 1.65 17.00
N ILE A 107 -12.78 1.12 15.87
CA ILE A 107 -13.74 1.83 15.00
C ILE A 107 -15.08 2.04 15.72
N GLY A 108 -15.55 1.05 16.49
CA GLY A 108 -16.72 1.18 17.33
C GLY A 108 -16.58 2.29 18.38
N GLY A 109 -15.42 2.35 19.05
CA GLY A 109 -15.10 3.41 20.00
C GLY A 109 -15.09 4.80 19.36
N PHE A 110 -14.51 4.96 18.17
CA PHE A 110 -14.55 6.21 17.39
C PHE A 110 -15.97 6.62 17.05
N SER A 111 -16.76 5.67 16.55
CA SER A 111 -18.16 5.91 16.18
C SER A 111 -19.00 6.37 17.36
N LEU A 112 -18.86 5.70 18.52
CA LEU A 112 -19.54 6.08 19.76
C LEU A 112 -19.10 7.46 20.26
N PHE A 113 -17.81 7.76 20.23
CA PHE A 113 -17.30 9.07 20.63
C PHE A 113 -17.92 10.18 19.79
N PHE A 114 -17.89 10.08 18.46
CA PHE A 114 -18.49 11.08 17.57
C PHE A 114 -20.01 11.12 17.75
N TYR A 115 -20.69 10.01 17.93
CA TYR A 115 -22.14 9.98 18.17
C TYR A 115 -22.55 10.82 19.39
N PHE A 116 -21.83 10.68 20.52
CA PHE A 116 -22.17 11.40 21.75
C PHE A 116 -21.66 12.86 21.75
N TYR A 117 -20.52 13.14 21.15
CA TYR A 117 -19.85 14.44 21.31
C TYR A 117 -19.92 15.33 20.08
N TRP A 118 -20.48 14.89 18.96
CA TRP A 118 -20.53 15.63 17.70
C TRP A 118 -21.02 17.07 17.85
N ASN A 119 -22.12 17.30 18.59
CA ASN A 119 -22.73 18.61 18.79
C ASN A 119 -21.93 19.56 19.70
N PHE A 120 -20.91 19.03 20.39
CA PHE A 120 -20.06 19.79 21.30
C PHE A 120 -18.66 20.02 20.76
N LEU A 121 -18.35 19.44 19.61
CA LEU A 121 -17.09 19.62 18.91
C LEU A 121 -17.19 20.75 17.88
N ASN A 122 -16.12 21.53 17.75
CA ASN A 122 -15.96 22.45 16.64
C ASN A 122 -15.74 21.67 15.34
N ILE A 123 -16.21 22.23 14.21
CA ILE A 123 -16.08 21.59 12.88
C ILE A 123 -14.62 21.23 12.54
N PHE A 124 -13.66 22.10 12.86
CA PHE A 124 -12.24 21.83 12.60
C PHE A 124 -11.72 20.67 13.44
N VAL A 125 -12.11 20.58 14.72
CA VAL A 125 -11.76 19.44 15.59
C VAL A 125 -12.36 18.15 15.06
N SER A 126 -13.62 18.18 14.61
CA SER A 126 -14.30 17.01 14.04
C SER A 126 -13.63 16.54 12.76
N ILE A 127 -13.34 17.44 11.81
CA ILE A 127 -12.66 17.12 10.55
C ILE A 127 -11.28 16.52 10.83
N PHE A 128 -10.50 17.14 11.73
CA PHE A 128 -9.18 16.64 12.10
C PHE A 128 -9.25 15.23 12.70
N GLY A 129 -10.23 14.95 13.56
CA GLY A 129 -10.45 13.62 14.13
C GLY A 129 -10.82 12.58 13.08
N ILE A 130 -11.72 12.90 12.16
CA ILE A 130 -12.11 11.99 11.07
C ILE A 130 -10.91 11.66 10.18
N LEU A 131 -10.11 12.67 9.80
CA LEU A 131 -8.91 12.47 9.00
C LEU A 131 -7.90 11.55 9.71
N ASN A 132 -7.68 11.76 11.02
CA ASN A 132 -6.80 10.88 11.80
C ASN A 132 -7.33 9.44 11.87
N CYS A 133 -8.65 9.24 12.03
CA CYS A 133 -9.25 7.90 12.01
C CYS A 133 -9.07 7.22 10.65
N ILE A 134 -9.20 7.96 9.55
CA ILE A 134 -8.98 7.43 8.19
C ILE A 134 -7.51 7.03 8.00
N LEU A 135 -6.56 7.88 8.38
CA LEU A 135 -5.13 7.61 8.25
C LEU A 135 -4.68 6.44 9.13
N PHE A 136 -5.18 6.36 10.36
CA PHE A 136 -4.96 5.20 11.23
C PHE A 136 -5.48 3.92 10.60
N SER A 137 -6.74 3.93 10.13
CA SER A 137 -7.38 2.75 9.53
C SER A 137 -6.62 2.29 8.29
N TYR A 138 -6.20 3.23 7.43
CA TYR A 138 -5.38 2.94 6.26
C TYR A 138 -4.05 2.27 6.66
N THR A 139 -3.31 2.86 7.60
CA THR A 139 -2.02 2.33 8.04
C THR A 139 -2.17 0.95 8.69
N TYR A 140 -3.23 0.75 9.47
CA TYR A 140 -3.49 -0.51 10.16
C TYR A 140 -3.88 -1.64 9.20
N ILE A 141 -4.72 -1.35 8.19
CA ILE A 141 -5.05 -2.32 7.12
C ILE A 141 -3.82 -2.58 6.24
N TYR A 142 -3.05 -1.53 5.94
CA TYR A 142 -1.85 -1.67 5.11
C TYR A 142 -0.84 -2.63 5.73
N ILE A 143 -0.55 -2.51 7.02
CA ILE A 143 0.37 -3.42 7.72
C ILE A 143 -0.18 -4.86 7.79
N LEU A 144 -1.51 -5.04 7.89
CA LEU A 144 -2.14 -6.35 7.84
C LEU A 144 -1.81 -7.09 6.54
N VAL A 145 -1.85 -6.40 5.41
CA VAL A 145 -1.69 -7.03 4.08
C VAL A 145 -0.24 -7.06 3.58
N THR A 146 0.63 -6.20 4.08
CA THR A 146 2.03 -6.10 3.62
C THR A 146 2.85 -7.32 4.02
N ASP A 147 3.69 -7.83 3.11
CA ASP A 147 4.66 -8.89 3.39
C ASP A 147 5.62 -8.49 4.52
N PRO A 148 5.79 -9.29 5.59
CA PRO A 148 6.74 -8.99 6.67
C PRO A 148 8.22 -9.14 6.25
N GLY A 149 8.50 -9.71 5.10
CA GLY A 149 9.84 -10.06 4.63
C GLY A 149 10.06 -11.56 4.67
N ILE A 150 9.18 -12.33 3.99
CA ILE A 150 9.36 -13.77 3.81
C ILE A 150 10.54 -13.97 2.84
N PRO A 151 11.62 -14.69 3.24
CA PRO A 151 12.78 -14.90 2.38
C PRO A 151 12.43 -15.74 1.17
N LYS A 152 13.10 -15.47 0.05
CA LYS A 152 13.01 -16.32 -1.14
C LYS A 152 13.48 -17.72 -0.83
N ARG A 153 12.85 -18.71 -1.49
CA ARG A 153 13.36 -20.08 -1.45
C ARG A 153 14.65 -20.16 -2.27
N ILE A 154 15.66 -20.72 -1.66
CA ILE A 154 16.97 -20.96 -2.29
C ILE A 154 17.10 -22.48 -2.45
N ASP A 155 17.33 -22.92 -3.69
CA ASP A 155 17.59 -24.32 -3.99
C ASP A 155 18.97 -24.79 -3.46
N ASP A 156 19.15 -26.09 -3.29
CA ASP A 156 20.36 -26.67 -2.72
C ASP A 156 21.61 -26.37 -3.56
N GLU A 157 21.47 -26.31 -4.89
CA GLU A 157 22.58 -26.00 -5.78
C GLU A 157 23.09 -24.57 -5.55
N THR A 158 22.16 -23.60 -5.52
CA THR A 158 22.49 -22.20 -5.24
C THR A 158 23.02 -22.02 -3.82
N ALA A 159 22.43 -22.70 -2.82
CA ALA A 159 22.91 -22.66 -1.45
C ALA A 159 24.35 -23.21 -1.32
N ASN A 160 24.67 -24.30 -2.03
CA ASN A 160 26.02 -24.87 -2.03
C ASN A 160 27.06 -23.91 -2.64
N LYS A 161 26.69 -23.12 -3.66
CA LYS A 161 27.54 -22.09 -4.25
C LYS A 161 27.74 -20.90 -3.30
N LEU A 162 26.77 -20.61 -2.44
CA LEU A 162 26.78 -19.49 -1.49
C LEU A 162 27.39 -19.84 -0.13
N LYS A 163 27.67 -21.13 0.16
CA LYS A 163 28.31 -21.54 1.42
C LYS A 163 29.67 -20.86 1.61
N PRO A 164 30.02 -20.41 2.83
CA PRO A 164 29.32 -20.61 4.13
C PRO A 164 28.27 -19.56 4.48
N ARG A 165 27.79 -18.73 3.53
CA ARG A 165 26.90 -17.58 3.77
C ARG A 165 25.42 -17.93 3.93
N CYS A 166 25.05 -19.22 3.93
CA CYS A 166 23.69 -19.69 4.06
C CYS A 166 23.51 -20.58 5.28
N LEU A 167 22.33 -20.46 5.92
CA LEU A 167 21.84 -21.32 6.99
C LEU A 167 20.61 -22.08 6.54
N PHE A 168 20.52 -23.36 6.91
CA PHE A 168 19.36 -24.20 6.62
C PHE A 168 18.38 -24.18 7.79
N CYS A 169 17.18 -23.69 7.56
CA CYS A 169 16.09 -23.82 8.52
C CYS A 169 15.43 -25.19 8.41
N LYS A 170 15.65 -26.06 9.38
CA LYS A 170 15.09 -27.43 9.40
C LYS A 170 13.57 -27.47 9.46
N ILE A 171 12.93 -26.43 10.03
CA ILE A 171 11.47 -26.37 10.16
C ILE A 171 10.82 -25.92 8.84
N CYS A 172 11.35 -24.86 8.22
CA CYS A 172 10.85 -24.36 6.93
C CYS A 172 11.32 -25.18 5.74
N GLN A 173 12.30 -26.09 5.92
CA GLN A 173 12.99 -26.81 4.84
C GLN A 173 13.50 -25.83 3.75
N ASN A 174 14.11 -24.71 4.18
CA ASN A 174 14.56 -23.66 3.30
C ASN A 174 15.91 -23.08 3.73
N TRP A 175 16.73 -22.73 2.75
CA TRP A 175 17.97 -22.00 2.97
C TRP A 175 17.71 -20.50 3.09
N VAL A 176 18.38 -19.83 4.03
CA VAL A 176 18.35 -18.39 4.22
C VAL A 176 19.77 -17.85 4.27
N THR A 177 20.02 -16.68 3.70
CA THR A 177 21.35 -16.06 3.74
C THR A 177 21.61 -15.40 5.10
N PHE A 178 22.87 -15.37 5.54
CA PHE A 178 23.25 -14.63 6.76
C PHE A 178 22.91 -13.14 6.66
N GLU A 179 23.04 -12.58 5.46
CA GLU A 179 22.76 -11.15 5.19
C GLU A 179 21.29 -10.80 5.42
N SER A 180 20.37 -11.77 5.21
CA SER A 180 18.95 -11.58 5.46
C SER A 180 18.59 -11.51 6.95
N ARG A 181 19.49 -11.94 7.85
CA ARG A 181 19.24 -12.04 9.29
C ARG A 181 17.89 -12.68 9.61
N ALA A 182 17.52 -13.67 8.80
CA ALA A 182 16.22 -14.31 8.90
C ALA A 182 16.14 -15.22 10.12
N VAL A 183 15.05 -15.08 10.88
CA VAL A 183 14.74 -15.89 12.06
C VAL A 183 13.42 -16.62 11.85
N HIS A 184 13.37 -17.89 12.30
CA HIS A 184 12.14 -18.67 12.26
C HIS A 184 11.16 -18.24 13.35
N CYS A 185 9.95 -17.84 12.94
CA CYS A 185 8.85 -17.57 13.86
C CYS A 185 7.99 -18.82 14.05
N SER A 186 7.90 -19.33 15.27
CA SER A 186 7.10 -20.52 15.60
C SER A 186 5.58 -20.31 15.41
N GLN A 187 5.08 -19.10 15.61
CA GLN A 187 3.65 -18.79 15.47
C GLN A 187 3.22 -18.70 13.99
N CYS A 188 4.00 -18.01 13.16
CA CYS A 188 3.77 -17.99 11.71
C CYS A 188 4.26 -19.27 11.02
N ASN A 189 5.13 -20.05 11.68
CA ASN A 189 5.79 -21.24 11.16
C ASN A 189 6.54 -20.99 9.84
N ILE A 190 7.20 -19.82 9.74
CA ILE A 190 8.02 -19.37 8.59
C ILE A 190 9.22 -18.56 9.07
N CYS A 191 10.26 -18.48 8.23
CA CYS A 191 11.36 -17.55 8.43
C CYS A 191 10.98 -16.14 7.98
N ILE A 192 11.45 -15.12 8.70
CA ILE A 192 11.23 -13.70 8.40
C ILE A 192 12.59 -13.00 8.40
N GLU A 193 12.87 -12.23 7.35
CA GLU A 193 14.07 -11.41 7.23
C GLU A 193 14.04 -10.26 8.23
N GLU A 194 15.19 -10.00 8.88
CA GLU A 194 15.30 -8.98 9.92
C GLU A 194 14.13 -9.03 10.91
N PHE A 195 13.85 -10.23 11.41
CA PHE A 195 12.76 -10.48 12.34
C PHE A 195 12.89 -9.60 13.59
N ASP A 196 11.84 -8.82 13.88
CA ASP A 196 11.72 -8.02 15.11
C ASP A 196 10.91 -8.80 16.15
N HIS A 197 9.63 -8.99 15.90
CA HIS A 197 8.74 -9.77 16.77
C HIS A 197 7.52 -10.32 16.02
N HIS A 198 6.80 -11.26 16.65
CA HIS A 198 5.46 -11.64 16.22
C HIS A 198 4.42 -10.76 16.91
N CYS A 199 3.62 -10.04 16.13
CA CYS A 199 2.60 -9.14 16.63
C CYS A 199 1.19 -9.65 16.34
N SER A 200 0.54 -10.25 17.34
CA SER A 200 -0.82 -10.78 17.17
C SER A 200 -1.85 -9.69 16.84
N TRP A 201 -1.60 -8.44 17.26
CA TRP A 201 -2.47 -7.31 17.00
C TRP A 201 -2.54 -6.92 15.51
N VAL A 202 -1.44 -7.10 14.77
CA VAL A 202 -1.39 -6.90 13.32
C VAL A 202 -1.45 -8.22 12.54
N SER A 203 -1.81 -9.32 13.23
CA SER A 203 -2.00 -10.65 12.63
C SER A 203 -0.74 -11.44 12.33
N LYS A 204 0.46 -10.86 12.27
CA LYS A 204 1.67 -11.49 11.74
C LYS A 204 2.97 -10.93 12.34
N CYS A 205 4.10 -11.42 11.85
CA CYS A 205 5.41 -10.91 12.22
C CYS A 205 5.66 -9.48 11.71
N ILE A 206 6.48 -8.76 12.47
CA ILE A 206 7.14 -7.54 12.06
C ILE A 206 8.58 -7.89 11.68
N GLY A 207 9.01 -7.42 10.50
CA GLY A 207 10.32 -7.68 9.96
C GLY A 207 10.67 -6.68 8.85
N ARG A 208 11.67 -7.00 8.03
CA ARG A 208 12.33 -6.09 7.09
C ARG A 208 11.39 -5.22 6.26
N LYS A 209 10.28 -5.76 5.73
CA LYS A 209 9.44 -5.03 4.77
C LYS A 209 8.32 -4.23 5.41
N ASN A 210 7.91 -4.54 6.66
CA ASN A 210 6.79 -3.86 7.32
C ASN A 210 7.18 -3.10 8.60
N LEU A 211 8.45 -3.12 9.01
CA LEU A 211 8.94 -2.47 10.24
C LEU A 211 8.64 -0.97 10.27
N TYR A 212 8.94 -0.24 9.18
CA TYR A 212 8.65 1.20 9.12
C TYR A 212 7.15 1.50 9.24
N HIS A 213 6.30 0.69 8.61
CA HIS A 213 4.84 0.84 8.71
C HIS A 213 4.34 0.57 10.12
N PHE A 214 4.99 -0.35 10.85
CA PHE A 214 4.72 -0.59 12.25
C PHE A 214 5.05 0.64 13.11
N TYR A 215 6.19 1.30 12.90
CA TYR A 215 6.51 2.55 13.61
C TYR A 215 5.51 3.68 13.27
N PHE A 216 5.08 3.79 12.02
CA PHE A 216 4.01 4.73 11.65
C PHE A 216 2.69 4.40 12.36
N LEU A 217 2.34 3.13 12.49
CA LEU A 217 1.16 2.71 13.24
C LEU A 217 1.23 3.14 14.71
N ILE A 218 2.37 2.91 15.36
CA ILE A 218 2.59 3.35 16.76
C ILE A 218 2.46 4.87 16.87
N LEU A 219 3.06 5.62 15.95
CA LEU A 219 2.93 7.09 15.91
C LEU A 219 1.46 7.52 15.81
N TRP A 220 0.69 6.91 14.91
CA TRP A 220 -0.74 7.21 14.76
C TRP A 220 -1.56 6.87 16.00
N ILE A 221 -1.24 5.78 16.69
CA ILE A 221 -1.89 5.43 17.98
C ILE A 221 -1.64 6.54 19.00
N VAL A 222 -0.42 7.03 19.14
CA VAL A 222 -0.09 8.14 20.06
C VAL A 222 -0.87 9.41 19.67
N ILE A 223 -0.88 9.79 18.40
CA ILE A 223 -1.63 10.96 17.92
C ILE A 223 -3.12 10.82 18.24
N LEU A 224 -3.71 9.66 18.02
CA LEU A 224 -5.13 9.41 18.31
C LEU A 224 -5.43 9.49 19.80
N ILE A 225 -4.58 8.93 20.66
CA ILE A 225 -4.76 9.03 22.13
C ILE A 225 -4.75 10.50 22.55
N LEU A 226 -3.78 11.28 22.09
CA LEU A 226 -3.68 12.70 22.40
C LEU A 226 -4.88 13.50 21.86
N TYR A 227 -5.30 13.20 20.63
CA TYR A 227 -6.48 13.81 20.03
C TYR A 227 -7.75 13.53 20.84
N PHE A 228 -8.02 12.27 21.20
CA PHE A 228 -9.23 11.92 21.96
C PHE A 228 -9.21 12.49 23.37
N ALA A 229 -8.05 12.53 24.03
CA ALA A 229 -7.92 13.20 25.33
C ALA A 229 -8.28 14.69 25.22
N PHE A 230 -7.71 15.39 24.24
CA PHE A 230 -8.03 16.79 23.97
C PHE A 230 -9.50 17.00 23.60
N ALA A 231 -10.02 16.24 22.64
CA ALA A 231 -11.39 16.38 22.14
C ALA A 231 -12.44 16.08 23.24
N PHE A 232 -12.14 15.14 24.12
CA PHE A 232 -12.98 14.82 25.28
C PHE A 232 -13.08 15.99 26.26
N VAL A 233 -11.94 16.58 26.65
CA VAL A 233 -11.92 17.74 27.55
C VAL A 233 -12.66 18.91 26.91
N TYR A 234 -12.33 19.24 25.65
CA TYR A 234 -12.96 20.31 24.90
C TYR A 234 -14.49 20.16 24.79
N ALA A 235 -14.96 18.98 24.46
CA ALA A 235 -16.39 18.71 24.33
C ALA A 235 -17.12 18.78 25.68
N ASN A 236 -16.50 18.31 26.78
CA ASN A 236 -17.10 18.41 28.11
C ASN A 236 -17.22 19.86 28.58
N GLU A 237 -16.25 20.72 28.33
CA GLU A 237 -16.35 22.16 28.66
C GLU A 237 -17.52 22.81 27.91
N ASN A 238 -17.67 22.53 26.61
CA ASN A 238 -18.77 23.05 25.83
C ASN A 238 -20.12 22.52 26.30
N TRP A 239 -20.21 21.24 26.65
CA TRP A 239 -21.42 20.64 27.21
C TRP A 239 -21.80 21.26 28.55
N LEU A 240 -20.84 21.49 29.47
CA LEU A 240 -21.07 22.15 30.74
C LEU A 240 -21.58 23.60 30.56
N SER A 241 -21.00 24.33 29.63
CA SER A 241 -21.41 25.70 29.26
C SER A 241 -22.83 25.71 28.73
N TYR A 242 -23.16 24.80 27.82
CA TYR A 242 -24.50 24.62 27.29
C TYR A 242 -25.51 24.31 28.42
N ARG A 243 -25.20 23.36 29.29
CA ARG A 243 -26.05 22.99 30.44
C ARG A 243 -26.30 24.17 31.38
N LYS A 244 -25.27 24.94 31.72
CA LYS A 244 -25.40 26.15 32.54
C LYS A 244 -26.35 27.19 31.90
N SER A 245 -26.26 27.41 30.60
CA SER A 245 -27.14 28.33 29.86
C SER A 245 -28.60 27.86 29.88
N GLN A 246 -28.87 26.55 29.72
CA GLN A 246 -30.22 25.99 29.79
C GLN A 246 -30.83 26.17 31.20
N ILE A 247 -30.08 25.94 32.25
CA ILE A 247 -30.53 26.13 33.65
C ILE A 247 -30.86 27.63 33.88
N LYS A 248 -30.05 28.55 33.39
CA LYS A 248 -30.30 29.98 33.50
C LYS A 248 -31.60 30.38 32.81
N LEU A 249 -31.85 29.88 31.58
CA LEU A 249 -33.07 30.12 30.82
C LEU A 249 -34.33 29.60 31.56
N LEU A 250 -34.24 28.41 32.17
CA LEU A 250 -35.35 27.85 32.96
C LEU A 250 -35.66 28.65 34.23
N ARG A 251 -34.64 29.26 34.85
CA ARG A 251 -34.85 30.13 36.03
C ARG A 251 -35.48 31.48 35.68
N MET A 252 -35.24 32.00 34.44
CA MET A 252 -35.83 33.26 33.99
C MET A 252 -37.29 33.13 33.54
N LYS A 253 -37.75 31.91 33.28
CA LYS A 253 -39.12 31.62 32.87
C LYS A 253 -40.07 31.33 34.05
N LYS A 254 -39.54 31.26 35.26
CA LYS A 254 -40.29 31.19 36.52
C LYS A 254 -40.37 32.54 37.18
#